data_a557c3ec160d065d5c75014871b92297
#
_entry.id   a557c3ec160d065d5c75014871b92297
#
_cell.length_a   1.000
_cell.length_b   1.000
_cell.length_c   1.000
_cell.angle_alpha   90.00
_cell.angle_beta   90.00
_cell.angle_gamma   90.00
#
_symmetry.space_group_name_H-M   'P 1'
#
loop_
_entity.id
_entity.type
_entity.pdbx_description
1 polymer ?
#
loop_
_entity_poly.entity_id
_entity_poly.type
_entity_poly.pdbx_seq_one_letter_code
_entity_poly.pdbx_strand_id
1 'polypeptide(L)'
;MRYIGIDVSKATFVVAYSSDKGGEIRTFNNTTAGIRQFIGTLPKDGSIHCVMEATGNYSALLLYMLNVAGITVSMENPLKVKNFAKAMLSTIKTDKSDARLITLYGEKMNPRPFKVQGEAILRLRQKRTVIRQLTKQITAMSNLRGSLACLPVPDKGATHTVDETIKFLEKRRDRLQSELTELVEVEFSRQLALLTTIKGIGITLATALIITTGGFTYFQNAKQVSRYLGICPTYEQSGTSV
;
A
#
# COMPACT_ATOMS: atom_id res chain seq x y z
N MET A 1 -26.92 6.74 -1.94
CA MET A 1 -25.67 5.96 -1.94
C MET A 1 -25.78 4.90 -0.86
N ARG A 2 -25.63 3.63 -1.18
CA ARG A 2 -25.66 2.53 -0.20
C ARG A 2 -24.22 2.09 0.08
N TYR A 3 -23.85 2.00 1.35
CA TYR A 3 -22.52 1.61 1.76
C TYR A 3 -22.43 0.11 2.00
N ILE A 4 -21.31 -0.47 1.59
CA ILE A 4 -20.96 -1.88 1.83
C ILE A 4 -19.61 -1.90 2.51
N GLY A 5 -19.58 -2.39 3.76
CA GLY A 5 -18.35 -2.57 4.50
C GLY A 5 -17.70 -3.91 4.19
N ILE A 6 -16.41 -3.90 3.99
CA ILE A 6 -15.64 -5.09 3.64
C ILE A 6 -14.46 -5.22 4.59
N ASP A 7 -14.44 -6.30 5.36
CA ASP A 7 -13.28 -6.71 6.14
C ASP A 7 -12.49 -7.77 5.37
N VAL A 8 -11.20 -7.49 5.14
CA VAL A 8 -10.34 -8.29 4.23
C VAL A 8 -9.29 -9.05 5.01
N SER A 9 -9.27 -10.37 4.85
CA SER A 9 -8.21 -11.25 5.33
C SER A 9 -7.40 -11.87 4.18
N LYS A 10 -6.39 -12.66 4.50
CA LYS A 10 -5.55 -13.32 3.49
C LYS A 10 -6.35 -14.27 2.59
N ALA A 11 -7.21 -15.10 3.16
CA ALA A 11 -7.92 -16.16 2.44
C ALA A 11 -9.33 -15.75 1.99
N THR A 12 -9.99 -14.89 2.76
CA THR A 12 -11.38 -14.52 2.58
C THR A 12 -11.61 -13.03 2.82
N PHE A 13 -12.75 -12.52 2.40
CA PHE A 13 -13.24 -11.23 2.85
C PHE A 13 -14.73 -11.34 3.22
N VAL A 14 -15.10 -10.61 4.27
CA VAL A 14 -16.47 -10.55 4.79
C VAL A 14 -17.10 -9.25 4.35
N VAL A 15 -18.30 -9.34 3.79
CA VAL A 15 -19.06 -8.21 3.25
C VAL A 15 -20.31 -8.03 4.09
N ALA A 16 -20.52 -6.81 4.61
CA ALA A 16 -21.74 -6.42 5.27
C ALA A 16 -22.48 -5.36 4.44
N TYR A 17 -23.72 -5.65 4.11
CA TYR A 17 -24.58 -4.72 3.35
C TYR A 17 -25.24 -3.72 4.31
N SER A 18 -25.62 -2.53 3.79
CA SER A 18 -26.30 -1.52 4.59
C SER A 18 -27.62 -2.05 5.19
N SER A 19 -28.09 -1.41 6.26
CA SER A 19 -29.28 -1.79 7.02
C SER A 19 -30.56 -1.92 6.19
N ASP A 20 -30.68 -1.20 5.07
CA ASP A 20 -31.82 -1.28 4.13
C ASP A 20 -32.06 -2.70 3.57
N LYS A 21 -31.05 -3.55 3.61
CA LYS A 21 -31.12 -4.97 3.21
C LYS A 21 -31.06 -5.93 4.39
N GLY A 22 -31.47 -5.50 5.59
CA GLY A 22 -31.47 -6.35 6.77
C GLY A 22 -30.10 -6.68 7.35
N GLY A 23 -29.05 -5.94 6.96
CA GLY A 23 -27.69 -6.14 7.46
C GLY A 23 -27.09 -7.51 7.06
N GLU A 24 -27.45 -7.99 5.86
CA GLU A 24 -26.94 -9.26 5.32
C GLU A 24 -25.42 -9.29 5.34
N ILE A 25 -24.86 -10.43 5.75
CA ILE A 25 -23.42 -10.68 5.76
C ILE A 25 -23.12 -11.86 4.87
N ARG A 26 -22.16 -11.69 3.97
CA ARG A 26 -21.64 -12.76 3.13
C ARG A 26 -20.14 -12.84 3.21
N THR A 27 -19.60 -14.03 3.07
CA THR A 27 -18.16 -14.28 3.01
C THR A 27 -17.80 -14.80 1.62
N PHE A 28 -16.72 -14.27 1.05
CA PHE A 28 -16.19 -14.65 -0.24
C PHE A 28 -14.70 -15.00 -0.12
N ASN A 29 -14.20 -15.84 -1.02
CA ASN A 29 -12.78 -16.12 -1.10
C ASN A 29 -12.03 -14.92 -1.67
N ASN A 30 -10.88 -14.58 -1.08
CA ASN A 30 -10.01 -13.50 -1.56
C ASN A 30 -9.16 -13.97 -2.75
N THR A 31 -9.84 -14.39 -3.81
CA THR A 31 -9.29 -14.85 -5.08
C THR A 31 -9.98 -14.12 -6.23
N THR A 32 -9.39 -14.14 -7.42
CA THR A 32 -10.00 -13.54 -8.62
C THR A 32 -11.42 -14.06 -8.87
N ALA A 33 -11.66 -15.37 -8.66
CA ALA A 33 -12.97 -15.98 -8.84
C ALA A 33 -13.98 -15.50 -7.77
N GLY A 34 -13.61 -15.52 -6.49
CA GLY A 34 -14.48 -15.07 -5.41
C GLY A 34 -14.81 -13.57 -5.49
N ILE A 35 -13.83 -12.74 -5.90
CA ILE A 35 -14.07 -11.32 -6.13
C ILE A 35 -15.02 -11.08 -7.30
N ARG A 36 -14.88 -11.82 -8.41
CA ARG A 36 -15.84 -11.75 -9.52
C ARG A 36 -17.25 -12.17 -9.11
N GLN A 37 -17.37 -13.20 -8.28
CA GLN A 37 -18.64 -13.63 -7.71
C GLN A 37 -19.27 -12.49 -6.89
N PHE A 38 -18.51 -11.86 -6.01
CA PHE A 38 -18.96 -10.70 -5.24
C PHE A 38 -19.41 -9.55 -6.15
N ILE A 39 -18.58 -9.15 -7.12
CA ILE A 39 -18.90 -8.07 -8.07
C ILE A 39 -20.20 -8.37 -8.82
N GLY A 40 -20.42 -9.64 -9.20
CA GLY A 40 -21.65 -10.09 -9.85
C GLY A 40 -22.92 -9.93 -9.01
N THR A 41 -22.80 -9.81 -7.68
CA THR A 41 -23.93 -9.54 -6.77
C THR A 41 -24.26 -8.06 -6.60
N LEU A 42 -23.40 -7.17 -7.08
CA LEU A 42 -23.55 -5.74 -6.92
C LEU A 42 -24.42 -5.13 -8.05
N PRO A 43 -25.31 -4.18 -7.71
CA PRO A 43 -26.01 -3.40 -8.74
C PRO A 43 -25.01 -2.55 -9.54
N LYS A 44 -25.27 -2.43 -10.83
CA LYS A 44 -24.44 -1.65 -11.76
C LYS A 44 -24.91 -0.19 -11.95
N ASP A 45 -25.80 0.26 -11.12
CA ASP A 45 -26.46 1.57 -11.20
C ASP A 45 -25.67 2.73 -10.55
N GLY A 46 -24.43 2.44 -10.11
CA GLY A 46 -23.61 3.43 -9.40
C GLY A 46 -24.09 3.77 -7.98
N SER A 47 -25.12 3.06 -7.47
CA SER A 47 -25.69 3.33 -6.15
C SER A 47 -24.86 2.79 -4.97
N ILE A 48 -23.79 2.04 -5.26
CA ILE A 48 -22.97 1.34 -4.26
C ILE A 48 -21.64 2.06 -4.03
N HIS A 49 -21.27 2.16 -2.75
CA HIS A 49 -19.95 2.61 -2.32
C HIS A 49 -19.37 1.58 -1.34
N CYS A 50 -18.38 0.84 -1.79
CA CYS A 50 -17.64 -0.11 -0.96
C CYS A 50 -16.64 0.63 -0.07
N VAL A 51 -16.57 0.26 1.20
CA VAL A 51 -15.59 0.79 2.15
C VAL A 51 -14.79 -0.38 2.72
N MET A 52 -13.47 -0.27 2.74
CA MET A 52 -12.59 -1.26 3.33
C MET A 52 -11.47 -0.64 4.13
N GLU A 53 -10.95 -1.39 5.08
CA GLU A 53 -9.76 -1.03 5.83
C GLU A 53 -8.48 -1.42 5.04
N ALA A 54 -7.43 -0.62 5.16
CA ALA A 54 -6.14 -0.92 4.53
C ALA A 54 -5.41 -2.04 5.28
N THR A 55 -5.61 -3.29 4.86
CA THR A 55 -4.98 -4.50 5.41
C THR A 55 -3.72 -4.94 4.64
N GLY A 56 -2.93 -3.97 4.20
CA GLY A 56 -1.71 -4.21 3.43
C GLY A 56 -1.99 -4.79 2.04
N ASN A 57 -1.23 -5.81 1.63
CA ASN A 57 -1.35 -6.37 0.28
C ASN A 57 -2.61 -7.21 0.06
N TYR A 58 -3.29 -7.66 1.13
CA TYR A 58 -4.45 -8.55 0.99
C TYR A 58 -5.66 -7.86 0.39
N SER A 59 -5.82 -6.56 0.60
CA SER A 59 -6.90 -5.76 0.03
C SER A 59 -6.63 -5.27 -1.42
N ALA A 60 -5.38 -5.39 -1.90
CA ALA A 60 -4.97 -4.78 -3.17
C ALA A 60 -5.69 -5.37 -4.39
N LEU A 61 -5.85 -6.69 -4.46
CA LEU A 61 -6.54 -7.35 -5.58
C LEU A 61 -8.02 -6.98 -5.61
N LEU A 62 -8.69 -7.03 -4.46
CA LEU A 62 -10.10 -6.66 -4.34
C LEU A 62 -10.33 -5.20 -4.74
N LEU A 63 -9.50 -4.27 -4.21
CA LEU A 63 -9.56 -2.86 -4.56
C LEU A 63 -9.40 -2.62 -6.07
N TYR A 64 -8.41 -3.26 -6.68
CA TYR A 64 -8.15 -3.15 -8.11
C TYR A 64 -9.34 -3.65 -8.94
N MET A 65 -9.85 -4.84 -8.64
CA MET A 65 -10.95 -5.45 -9.40
C MET A 65 -12.27 -4.68 -9.24
N LEU A 66 -12.59 -4.17 -8.06
CA LEU A 66 -13.76 -3.31 -7.84
C LEU A 66 -13.66 -2.03 -8.67
N ASN A 67 -12.49 -1.41 -8.69
CA ASN A 67 -12.29 -0.19 -9.47
C ASN A 67 -12.39 -0.43 -10.98
N VAL A 68 -11.77 -1.51 -11.50
CA VAL A 68 -11.91 -1.91 -12.92
C VAL A 68 -13.37 -2.19 -13.29
N ALA A 69 -14.16 -2.70 -12.35
CA ALA A 69 -15.60 -2.90 -12.52
C ALA A 69 -16.44 -1.61 -12.40
N GLY A 70 -15.81 -0.44 -12.18
CA GLY A 70 -16.50 0.84 -12.03
C GLY A 70 -17.21 1.02 -10.70
N ILE A 71 -16.93 0.18 -9.69
CA ILE A 71 -17.50 0.28 -8.35
C ILE A 71 -16.73 1.33 -7.54
N THR A 72 -17.45 2.27 -6.94
CA THR A 72 -16.84 3.25 -6.03
C THR A 72 -16.32 2.57 -4.77
N VAL A 73 -15.06 2.80 -4.44
CA VAL A 73 -14.40 2.19 -3.28
C VAL A 73 -13.67 3.25 -2.47
N SER A 74 -13.78 3.18 -1.14
CA SER A 74 -12.91 3.91 -0.21
C SER A 74 -12.02 2.93 0.55
N MET A 75 -10.75 3.29 0.69
CA MET A 75 -9.80 2.58 1.53
C MET A 75 -9.42 3.48 2.70
N GLU A 76 -9.75 3.04 3.91
CA GLU A 76 -9.57 3.84 5.11
C GLU A 76 -8.38 3.35 5.97
N ASN A 77 -7.80 4.31 6.69
CA ASN A 77 -6.73 4.00 7.62
C ASN A 77 -7.30 3.18 8.81
N PRO A 78 -6.67 2.04 9.17
CA PRO A 78 -7.07 1.21 10.31
C PRO A 78 -7.27 2.00 11.61
N LEU A 79 -6.43 3.01 11.85
CA LEU A 79 -6.55 3.85 13.05
C LEU A 79 -7.86 4.65 13.07
N LYS A 80 -8.34 5.13 11.91
CA LYS A 80 -9.63 5.84 11.84
C LYS A 80 -10.80 4.91 12.15
N VAL A 81 -10.82 3.71 11.56
CA VAL A 81 -11.86 2.71 11.81
C VAL A 81 -11.84 2.28 13.26
N LYS A 82 -10.65 2.02 13.84
CA LYS A 82 -10.48 1.68 15.25
C LYS A 82 -10.96 2.80 16.20
N ASN A 83 -10.66 4.05 15.91
CA ASN A 83 -11.13 5.18 16.73
C ASN A 83 -12.63 5.37 16.62
N PHE A 84 -13.21 5.16 15.44
CA PHE A 84 -14.65 5.15 15.23
C PHE A 84 -15.32 4.02 16.03
N ALA A 85 -14.75 2.81 16.02
CA ALA A 85 -15.21 1.69 16.85
C ALA A 85 -15.29 2.06 18.34
N LYS A 86 -14.25 2.73 18.85
CA LYS A 86 -14.23 3.20 20.25
C LYS A 86 -15.31 4.25 20.52
N ALA A 87 -15.50 5.21 19.60
CA ALA A 87 -16.54 6.23 19.73
C ALA A 87 -17.95 5.62 19.72
N MET A 88 -18.14 4.52 18.99
CA MET A 88 -19.40 3.75 18.95
C MET A 88 -19.55 2.73 20.08
N LEU A 89 -18.62 2.69 21.05
CA LEU A 89 -18.59 1.75 22.18
C LEU A 89 -18.71 0.27 21.73
N SER A 90 -18.16 -0.06 20.55
CA SER A 90 -18.19 -1.42 20.03
C SER A 90 -17.23 -2.30 20.83
N THR A 91 -17.76 -3.32 21.51
CA THR A 91 -17.02 -4.24 22.39
C THR A 91 -16.78 -5.62 21.77
N ILE A 92 -17.54 -5.96 20.74
CA ILE A 92 -17.46 -7.28 20.07
C ILE A 92 -16.52 -7.17 18.86
N LYS A 93 -15.52 -8.04 18.83
CA LYS A 93 -14.56 -8.13 17.73
C LYS A 93 -14.67 -9.48 17.03
N THR A 94 -15.28 -9.49 15.85
CA THR A 94 -15.34 -10.61 14.91
C THR A 94 -15.33 -10.04 13.49
N ASP A 95 -14.88 -10.80 12.49
CA ASP A 95 -14.87 -10.36 11.09
C ASP A 95 -16.26 -9.85 10.63
N LYS A 96 -17.33 -10.45 11.16
CA LYS A 96 -18.71 -10.02 10.87
C LYS A 96 -19.05 -8.68 11.53
N SER A 97 -18.65 -8.47 12.77
CA SER A 97 -18.86 -7.19 13.48
C SER A 97 -17.99 -6.09 12.87
N ASP A 98 -16.77 -6.45 12.45
CA ASP A 98 -15.84 -5.50 11.84
C ASP A 98 -16.35 -5.05 10.44
N ALA A 99 -16.87 -5.95 9.61
CA ALA A 99 -17.51 -5.60 8.34
C ALA A 99 -18.75 -4.68 8.55
N ARG A 100 -19.60 -4.96 9.56
CA ARG A 100 -20.74 -4.08 9.92
C ARG A 100 -20.28 -2.70 10.39
N LEU A 101 -19.24 -2.67 11.21
CA LEU A 101 -18.65 -1.41 11.69
C LEU A 101 -18.13 -0.56 10.52
N ILE A 102 -17.47 -1.19 9.55
CA ILE A 102 -16.98 -0.52 8.34
C ILE A 102 -18.16 0.00 7.49
N THR A 103 -19.28 -0.74 7.41
CA THR A 103 -20.51 -0.23 6.75
C THR A 103 -21.03 1.02 7.43
N LEU A 104 -21.18 0.97 8.76
CA LEU A 104 -21.63 2.10 9.56
C LEU A 104 -20.68 3.30 9.47
N TYR A 105 -19.37 3.03 9.44
CA TYR A 105 -18.35 4.06 9.18
C TYR A 105 -18.60 4.75 7.83
N GLY A 106 -18.85 3.97 6.78
CA GLY A 106 -19.18 4.50 5.46
C GLY A 106 -20.40 5.42 5.48
N GLU A 107 -21.47 4.99 6.12
CA GLU A 107 -22.73 5.74 6.23
C GLU A 107 -22.58 7.06 7.01
N LYS A 108 -21.83 7.05 8.12
CA LYS A 108 -21.67 8.23 8.99
C LYS A 108 -20.59 9.19 8.53
N MET A 109 -19.49 8.68 7.96
CA MET A 109 -18.30 9.47 7.65
C MET A 109 -18.20 9.87 6.18
N ASN A 110 -18.98 9.24 5.30
CA ASN A 110 -18.97 9.50 3.84
C ASN A 110 -17.53 9.60 3.29
N PRO A 111 -16.73 8.53 3.39
CA PRO A 111 -15.32 8.57 3.08
C PRO A 111 -15.09 8.84 1.60
N ARG A 112 -14.00 9.54 1.29
CA ARG A 112 -13.67 9.90 -0.10
C ARG A 112 -13.31 8.66 -0.92
N PRO A 113 -13.77 8.57 -2.17
CA PRO A 113 -13.37 7.50 -3.08
C PRO A 113 -11.85 7.42 -3.22
N PHE A 114 -11.35 6.19 -3.20
CA PHE A 114 -9.94 5.90 -3.45
C PHE A 114 -9.64 5.99 -4.94
N LYS A 115 -8.65 6.79 -5.31
CA LYS A 115 -8.15 6.83 -6.68
C LYS A 115 -7.19 5.66 -6.89
N VAL A 116 -7.57 4.73 -7.76
CA VAL A 116 -6.69 3.62 -8.11
C VAL A 116 -5.46 4.13 -8.83
N GLN A 117 -4.36 3.51 -8.49
CA GLN A 117 -3.05 3.82 -9.06
C GLN A 117 -2.94 3.23 -10.46
N GLY A 118 -2.37 3.98 -11.40
CA GLY A 118 -2.05 3.45 -12.73
C GLY A 118 -1.12 2.23 -12.63
N GLU A 119 -1.24 1.31 -13.57
CA GLU A 119 -0.44 0.06 -13.58
C GLU A 119 1.08 0.33 -13.51
N ALA A 120 1.55 1.39 -14.17
CA ALA A 120 2.96 1.79 -14.14
C ALA A 120 3.44 2.03 -12.69
N ILE A 121 2.66 2.78 -11.89
CA ILE A 121 2.99 3.01 -10.47
C ILE A 121 2.96 1.72 -9.65
N LEU A 122 2.02 0.82 -9.92
CA LEU A 122 1.95 -0.48 -9.24
C LEU A 122 3.19 -1.33 -9.55
N ARG A 123 3.61 -1.38 -10.81
CA ARG A 123 4.84 -2.08 -11.25
C ARG A 123 6.09 -1.47 -10.61
N LEU A 124 6.20 -0.14 -10.61
CA LEU A 124 7.32 0.58 -9.98
C LEU A 124 7.41 0.30 -8.48
N ARG A 125 6.29 0.28 -7.75
CA ARG A 125 6.25 -0.05 -6.32
C ARG A 125 6.72 -1.47 -6.04
N GLN A 126 6.31 -2.44 -6.85
CA GLN A 126 6.75 -3.83 -6.71
C GLN A 126 8.27 -3.94 -6.92
N LYS A 127 8.79 -3.37 -8.02
CA LYS A 127 10.25 -3.36 -8.29
C LYS A 127 11.01 -2.72 -7.13
N ARG A 128 10.59 -1.54 -6.67
CA ARG A 128 11.23 -0.84 -5.54
C ARG A 128 11.21 -1.67 -4.26
N THR A 129 10.13 -2.39 -3.99
CA THR A 129 10.02 -3.26 -2.80
C THR A 129 11.04 -4.41 -2.88
N VAL A 130 11.17 -5.06 -4.04
CA VAL A 130 12.14 -6.13 -4.24
C VAL A 130 13.58 -5.59 -4.17
N ILE A 131 13.90 -4.47 -4.80
CA ILE A 131 15.21 -3.81 -4.74
C ILE A 131 15.60 -3.52 -3.29
N ARG A 132 14.68 -2.96 -2.48
CA ARG A 132 14.94 -2.71 -1.04
C ARG A 132 15.23 -3.99 -0.28
N GLN A 133 14.52 -5.06 -0.58
CA GLN A 133 14.74 -6.36 0.08
C GLN A 133 16.09 -6.95 -0.31
N LEU A 134 16.45 -6.93 -1.60
CA LEU A 134 17.77 -7.36 -2.07
C LEU A 134 18.89 -6.55 -1.41
N THR A 135 18.76 -5.24 -1.31
CA THR A 135 19.75 -4.38 -0.65
C THR A 135 19.93 -4.77 0.82
N LYS A 136 18.85 -5.06 1.55
CA LYS A 136 18.93 -5.53 2.94
C LYS A 136 19.67 -6.87 3.05
N GLN A 137 19.40 -7.80 2.13
CA GLN A 137 20.07 -9.10 2.11
C GLN A 137 21.56 -8.96 1.78
N ILE A 138 21.94 -8.11 0.84
CA ILE A 138 23.35 -7.80 0.51
C ILE A 138 24.05 -7.24 1.75
N THR A 139 23.43 -6.29 2.46
CA THR A 139 24.01 -5.74 3.70
C THR A 139 24.19 -6.83 4.76
N ALA A 140 23.20 -7.70 4.96
CA ALA A 140 23.30 -8.81 5.92
C ALA A 140 24.41 -9.78 5.57
N MET A 141 24.54 -10.17 4.28
CA MET A 141 25.61 -11.06 3.81
C MET A 141 26.99 -10.38 3.90
N SER A 142 27.08 -9.08 3.63
CA SER A 142 28.33 -8.32 3.78
C SER A 142 28.78 -8.24 5.24
N ASN A 143 27.86 -8.07 6.17
CA ASN A 143 28.16 -8.09 7.60
C ASN A 143 28.62 -9.49 8.05
N LEU A 144 27.97 -10.56 7.55
CA LEU A 144 28.40 -11.94 7.80
C LEU A 144 29.81 -12.18 7.28
N ARG A 145 30.12 -11.76 6.05
CA ARG A 145 31.46 -11.82 5.47
C ARG A 145 32.50 -11.16 6.37
N GLY A 146 32.19 -9.94 6.85
CA GLY A 146 33.05 -9.22 7.77
C GLY A 146 33.29 -10.00 9.09
N SER A 147 32.25 -10.59 9.64
CA SER A 147 32.33 -11.42 10.85
C SER A 147 33.18 -12.67 10.65
N LEU A 148 33.01 -13.38 9.53
CA LEU A 148 33.83 -14.57 9.20
C LEU A 148 35.32 -14.23 9.04
N ALA A 149 35.62 -13.07 8.48
CA ALA A 149 37.01 -12.62 8.29
C ALA A 149 37.72 -12.31 9.63
N CYS A 150 37.01 -12.08 10.71
CA CYS A 150 37.56 -11.84 12.05
C CYS A 150 37.84 -13.14 12.82
N LEU A 151 37.45 -14.31 12.30
CA LEU A 151 37.71 -15.60 12.97
C LEU A 151 39.17 -15.98 12.91
N PRO A 152 39.72 -16.68 13.92
CA PRO A 152 41.13 -17.14 13.93
C PRO A 152 41.46 -18.07 12.77
N VAL A 153 40.48 -18.86 12.33
CA VAL A 153 40.61 -19.81 11.20
C VAL A 153 39.35 -19.69 10.34
N PRO A 154 39.30 -18.74 9.38
CA PRO A 154 38.17 -18.61 8.48
C PRO A 154 38.06 -19.81 7.54
N ASP A 155 36.87 -20.38 7.42
CA ASP A 155 36.64 -21.44 6.42
C ASP A 155 36.49 -20.81 5.02
N LYS A 156 37.32 -21.29 4.10
CA LYS A 156 37.36 -20.78 2.72
C LYS A 156 36.07 -21.07 1.93
N GLY A 157 35.48 -22.24 2.16
CA GLY A 157 34.23 -22.64 1.48
C GLY A 157 33.07 -21.80 1.92
N ALA A 158 32.93 -21.55 3.24
CA ALA A 158 31.89 -20.65 3.78
C ALA A 158 32.06 -19.23 3.26
N THR A 159 33.28 -18.68 3.29
CA THR A 159 33.55 -17.33 2.78
C THR A 159 33.24 -17.22 1.29
N HIS A 160 33.66 -18.19 0.48
CA HIS A 160 33.37 -18.24 -0.96
C HIS A 160 31.86 -18.26 -1.24
N THR A 161 31.08 -19.07 -0.51
CA THR A 161 29.63 -19.15 -0.63
C THR A 161 28.94 -17.79 -0.34
N VAL A 162 29.42 -17.08 0.69
CA VAL A 162 28.91 -15.73 1.01
C VAL A 162 29.24 -14.75 -0.11
N ASP A 163 30.47 -14.76 -0.64
CA ASP A 163 30.87 -13.87 -1.73
C ASP A 163 30.08 -14.12 -3.02
N GLU A 164 29.85 -15.38 -3.39
CA GLU A 164 29.00 -15.73 -4.54
C GLU A 164 27.56 -15.26 -4.34
N THR A 165 27.00 -15.43 -3.13
CA THR A 165 25.66 -14.99 -2.79
C THR A 165 25.55 -13.47 -2.92
N ILE A 166 26.52 -12.71 -2.42
CA ILE A 166 26.55 -11.24 -2.55
C ILE A 166 26.54 -10.86 -4.04
N LYS A 167 27.46 -11.40 -4.83
CA LYS A 167 27.54 -11.12 -6.28
C LYS A 167 26.23 -11.43 -7.02
N PHE A 168 25.59 -12.56 -6.68
CA PHE A 168 24.30 -12.93 -7.25
C PHE A 168 23.20 -11.91 -6.93
N LEU A 169 23.08 -11.52 -5.64
CA LEU A 169 22.07 -10.55 -5.18
C LEU A 169 22.31 -9.17 -5.79
N GLU A 170 23.57 -8.72 -5.88
CA GLU A 170 23.93 -7.45 -6.51
C GLU A 170 23.52 -7.44 -7.99
N LYS A 171 23.87 -8.46 -8.76
CA LYS A 171 23.48 -8.58 -10.17
C LYS A 171 21.95 -8.51 -10.36
N ARG A 172 21.17 -9.15 -9.46
CA ARG A 172 19.71 -9.12 -9.51
C ARG A 172 19.15 -7.74 -9.15
N ARG A 173 19.71 -7.10 -8.11
CA ARG A 173 19.34 -5.74 -7.71
C ARG A 173 19.59 -4.74 -8.84
N ASP A 174 20.77 -4.78 -9.45
CA ASP A 174 21.19 -3.82 -10.47
C ASP A 174 20.35 -3.96 -11.74
N ARG A 175 20.04 -5.21 -12.15
CA ARG A 175 19.10 -5.43 -13.26
C ARG A 175 17.72 -4.84 -12.97
N LEU A 176 17.13 -5.09 -11.79
CA LEU A 176 15.83 -4.52 -11.43
C LEU A 176 15.88 -3.00 -11.30
N GLN A 177 17.02 -2.44 -10.88
CA GLN A 177 17.21 -0.99 -10.82
C GLN A 177 17.22 -0.36 -12.21
N SER A 178 17.90 -0.98 -13.20
CA SER A 178 17.85 -0.54 -14.59
C SER A 178 16.44 -0.58 -15.15
N GLU A 179 15.74 -1.70 -15.01
CA GLU A 179 14.36 -1.86 -15.46
C GLU A 179 13.39 -0.87 -14.78
N LEU A 180 13.65 -0.50 -13.53
CA LEU A 180 12.86 0.51 -12.80
C LEU A 180 13.12 1.90 -13.38
N THR A 181 14.38 2.24 -13.65
CA THR A 181 14.76 3.53 -14.24
C THR A 181 14.17 3.70 -15.64
N GLU A 182 14.31 2.70 -16.51
CA GLU A 182 13.71 2.67 -17.85
C GLU A 182 12.18 2.89 -17.79
N LEU A 183 11.49 2.21 -16.88
CA LEU A 183 10.04 2.37 -16.74
C LEU A 183 9.67 3.80 -16.29
N VAL A 184 10.47 4.43 -15.43
CA VAL A 184 10.24 5.83 -15.02
C VAL A 184 10.51 6.80 -16.16
N GLU A 185 11.55 6.57 -16.95
CA GLU A 185 11.90 7.38 -18.11
C GLU A 185 10.80 7.34 -19.19
N VAL A 186 10.19 6.17 -19.41
CA VAL A 186 9.11 6.02 -20.40
C VAL A 186 7.81 6.65 -19.88
N GLU A 187 7.38 6.30 -18.66
CA GLU A 187 6.04 6.63 -18.16
C GLU A 187 5.97 8.02 -17.50
N PHE A 188 7.09 8.54 -16.99
CA PHE A 188 7.18 9.76 -16.20
C PHE A 188 8.30 10.70 -16.63
N SER A 189 8.66 10.70 -17.91
CA SER A 189 9.76 11.48 -18.49
C SER A 189 9.72 12.97 -18.10
N ARG A 190 8.54 13.60 -18.20
CA ARG A 190 8.35 15.01 -17.86
C ARG A 190 8.60 15.29 -16.36
N GLN A 191 8.05 14.46 -15.47
CA GLN A 191 8.22 14.61 -14.02
C GLN A 191 9.68 14.36 -13.64
N LEU A 192 10.33 13.36 -14.26
CA LEU A 192 11.74 13.05 -14.03
C LEU A 192 12.62 14.22 -14.44
N ALA A 193 12.42 14.75 -15.65
CA ALA A 193 13.18 15.89 -16.16
C ALA A 193 13.04 17.13 -15.25
N LEU A 194 11.80 17.45 -14.82
CA LEU A 194 11.55 18.59 -13.93
C LEU A 194 12.21 18.41 -12.55
N LEU A 195 12.15 17.21 -11.97
CA LEU A 195 12.74 16.97 -10.66
C LEU A 195 14.27 17.04 -10.67
N THR A 196 14.89 16.54 -11.75
CA THR A 196 16.35 16.51 -11.86
C THR A 196 16.98 17.89 -12.18
N THR A 197 16.18 18.91 -12.54
CA THR A 197 16.68 20.30 -12.60
C THR A 197 16.95 20.90 -11.22
N ILE A 198 16.37 20.31 -10.16
CA ILE A 198 16.53 20.81 -8.79
C ILE A 198 17.86 20.30 -8.23
N LYS A 199 18.75 21.23 -7.84
CA LYS A 199 20.04 20.87 -7.26
C LYS A 199 19.88 19.96 -6.03
N GLY A 200 20.54 18.80 -6.06
CA GLY A 200 20.46 17.79 -5.01
C GLY A 200 19.40 16.70 -5.24
N ILE A 201 18.55 16.82 -6.27
CA ILE A 201 17.63 15.77 -6.66
C ILE A 201 18.21 15.00 -7.86
N GLY A 202 18.88 13.88 -7.59
CA GLY A 202 19.30 12.92 -8.59
C GLY A 202 18.18 11.95 -8.99
N ILE A 203 18.42 11.12 -10.00
CA ILE A 203 17.48 10.14 -10.57
C ILE A 203 16.85 9.26 -9.47
N THR A 204 17.64 8.78 -8.51
CA THR A 204 17.17 7.90 -7.43
C THR A 204 16.12 8.59 -6.56
N LEU A 205 16.36 9.83 -6.14
CA LEU A 205 15.41 10.59 -5.33
C LEU A 205 14.18 11.00 -6.14
N ALA A 206 14.37 11.45 -7.38
CA ALA A 206 13.29 11.77 -8.31
C ALA A 206 12.36 10.57 -8.52
N THR A 207 12.92 9.40 -8.81
CA THR A 207 12.18 8.14 -8.93
C THR A 207 11.42 7.80 -7.64
N ALA A 208 12.06 7.95 -6.49
CA ALA A 208 11.41 7.73 -5.19
C ALA A 208 10.21 8.66 -4.97
N LEU A 209 10.32 9.93 -5.32
CA LEU A 209 9.25 10.92 -5.24
C LEU A 209 8.11 10.58 -6.21
N ILE A 210 8.40 10.25 -7.46
CA ILE A 210 7.40 9.84 -8.46
C ILE A 210 6.60 8.64 -7.95
N ILE A 211 7.26 7.59 -7.48
CA ILE A 211 6.60 6.38 -6.98
C ILE A 211 5.74 6.69 -5.74
N THR A 212 6.26 7.50 -4.82
CA THR A 212 5.59 7.82 -3.55
C THR A 212 4.36 8.68 -3.76
N THR A 213 4.44 9.65 -4.68
CA THR A 213 3.36 10.61 -4.98
C THR A 213 2.41 10.13 -6.07
N GLY A 214 2.67 8.96 -6.68
CA GLY A 214 1.92 8.49 -7.83
C GLY A 214 2.03 9.42 -9.03
N GLY A 215 3.25 9.89 -9.34
CA GLY A 215 3.47 10.88 -10.39
C GLY A 215 2.87 12.25 -10.04
N PHE A 216 2.76 12.57 -8.74
CA PHE A 216 2.13 13.77 -8.17
C PHE A 216 0.61 13.87 -8.35
N THR A 217 -0.06 12.74 -8.60
CA THR A 217 -1.53 12.71 -8.75
C THR A 217 -2.30 12.50 -7.44
N TYR A 218 -1.63 12.05 -6.35
CA TYR A 218 -2.29 11.73 -5.08
C TYR A 218 -2.50 12.92 -4.16
N PHE A 219 -1.78 13.99 -4.38
CA PHE A 219 -1.75 15.15 -3.51
C PHE A 219 -2.16 16.42 -4.26
N GLN A 220 -2.91 17.27 -3.60
CA GLN A 220 -3.37 18.53 -4.17
C GLN A 220 -2.35 19.67 -3.99
N ASN A 221 -1.45 19.54 -3.00
CA ASN A 221 -0.46 20.57 -2.69
C ASN A 221 0.77 19.99 -1.95
N ALA A 222 1.83 20.79 -1.88
CA ALA A 222 3.09 20.42 -1.25
C ALA A 222 2.95 20.10 0.25
N LYS A 223 2.02 20.76 0.96
CA LYS A 223 1.79 20.54 2.40
C LYS A 223 1.26 19.12 2.67
N GLN A 224 0.43 18.59 1.79
CA GLN A 224 -0.03 17.20 1.89
C GLN A 224 1.12 16.22 1.65
N VAL A 225 2.00 16.50 0.67
CA VAL A 225 3.19 15.67 0.41
C VAL A 225 4.12 15.69 1.62
N SER A 226 4.42 16.86 2.19
CA SER A 226 5.30 17.01 3.35
C SER A 226 4.78 16.25 4.57
N ARG A 227 3.47 16.33 4.84
CA ARG A 227 2.83 15.56 5.92
C ARG A 227 2.90 14.05 5.68
N TYR A 228 2.67 13.62 4.45
CA TYR A 228 2.74 12.20 4.08
C TYR A 228 4.17 11.64 4.21
N LEU A 229 5.17 12.44 3.88
CA LEU A 229 6.58 12.07 4.01
C LEU A 229 7.09 12.17 5.45
N GLY A 230 6.30 12.71 6.38
CA GLY A 230 6.71 12.88 7.77
C GLY A 230 7.77 13.96 8.00
N ILE A 231 7.93 14.91 7.05
CA ILE A 231 8.90 16.01 7.12
C ILE A 231 8.26 17.32 7.60
N CYS A 232 6.96 17.30 7.91
CA CYS A 232 6.25 18.44 8.47
C CYS A 232 6.21 18.28 9.99
N PRO A 233 6.73 19.26 10.78
CA PRO A 233 6.60 19.21 12.23
C PRO A 233 5.14 19.18 12.65
N THR A 234 4.80 18.33 13.62
CA THR A 234 3.49 18.36 14.29
C THR A 234 3.64 19.23 15.53
N TYR A 235 2.82 20.27 15.61
CA TYR A 235 2.74 21.09 16.82
C TYR A 235 1.49 20.66 17.58
N GLU A 236 1.68 20.27 18.82
CA GLU A 236 0.59 20.13 19.80
C GLU A 236 0.65 21.38 20.69
N GLN A 237 -0.31 22.29 20.52
CA GLN A 237 -0.51 23.42 21.41
C GLN A 237 -1.73 23.12 22.29
N SER A 238 -1.51 23.05 23.59
CA SER A 238 -2.57 23.03 24.60
C SER A 238 -2.41 24.27 25.48
N GLY A 239 -3.30 25.24 25.36
CA GLY A 239 -3.30 26.45 26.16
C GLY A 239 -2.15 27.41 25.84
N THR A 240 -1.54 28.03 26.88
CA THR A 240 -0.47 29.02 26.77
C THR A 240 0.95 28.42 26.76
N SER A 241 1.11 27.12 26.82
CA SER A 241 2.41 26.45 26.70
C SER A 241 2.75 26.15 25.25
N VAL A 242 3.85 26.72 24.80
CA VAL A 242 4.50 26.48 23.53
C VAL A 242 5.51 25.36 23.69
#